data_79d82819a5e21e06022cce181331cb1c
#
_entry.id   79d82819a5e21e06022cce181331cb1c
#
_cell.length_a   1.000
_cell.length_b   1.000
_cell.length_c   1.000
_cell.angle_alpha   90.00
_cell.angle_beta   90.00
_cell.angle_gamma   90.00
#
_symmetry.space_group_name_H-M   'P 1'
#
loop_
_entity.id
_entity.type
_entity.pdbx_description
1 polymer ?
#
loop_
_entity_poly.entity_id
_entity_poly.type
_entity_poly.pdbx_seq_one_letter_code
_entity_poly.pdbx_strand_id
1 'polypeptide(L)'
;MKKKFYCVIFITFCLLNFSCDKNFQPLLIGYWNVENLFDLIDDPDTNDDEFSKGGRKNVTDEIYQLKLSRIAEGLTDLDADVVGLSEVENELVLKDLVKIIPSRKYEYIHYDSPDERGIDNTLIYDPNRFKIVSSKPIPNVLPSGDRTRDILYVKAEYSGEIVHLFVNHWPSNYGGREKSIPKRAATAQLIVREILSILSSNPSAEIILLGDFNEDPNEMNVQSLKTIGLTSLMESMLGQSKKGTYVYRGEDYFYDQIIIHESLKDKQGLAIDPESVYILDLPKYRQQEGRYAHYPFRFWAGDRVLGGYSDHLAVRVSIIKK
;
A
#
# COMPACT_ATOMS: atom_id res chain seq x y z
N MET A 1 27.27 -63.56 51.89
CA MET A 1 26.02 -62.84 51.58
C MET A 1 26.38 -61.41 51.15
N LYS A 2 26.34 -61.12 49.90
CA LYS A 2 26.63 -59.75 49.34
C LYS A 2 25.29 -59.10 49.06
N LYS A 3 24.97 -57.98 49.77
CA LYS A 3 23.79 -57.19 49.53
C LYS A 3 24.12 -56.22 48.40
N LYS A 4 23.37 -56.28 47.25
CA LYS A 4 23.41 -55.30 46.17
C LYS A 4 22.47 -54.14 46.52
N PHE A 5 23.02 -52.92 46.59
CA PHE A 5 22.27 -51.67 46.63
C PHE A 5 21.93 -51.25 45.23
N TYR A 6 20.66 -51.12 44.90
CA TYR A 6 20.20 -50.47 43.68
C TYR A 6 19.91 -49.01 43.98
N CYS A 7 20.66 -48.14 43.35
CA CYS A 7 20.42 -46.69 43.35
C CYS A 7 19.38 -46.38 42.26
N VAL A 8 18.18 -45.97 42.66
CA VAL A 8 17.14 -45.52 41.73
C VAL A 8 17.31 -44.01 41.57
N ILE A 9 17.78 -43.62 40.38
CA ILE A 9 17.88 -42.19 40.00
C ILE A 9 16.50 -41.79 39.46
N PHE A 10 15.79 -40.94 40.19
CA PHE A 10 14.61 -40.26 39.71
C PHE A 10 15.04 -39.09 38.82
N ILE A 11 14.91 -39.24 37.51
CA ILE A 11 15.03 -38.12 36.55
C ILE A 11 13.69 -37.41 36.49
N THR A 12 13.60 -36.28 37.20
CA THR A 12 12.44 -35.37 37.08
C THR A 12 12.52 -34.66 35.74
N PHE A 13 11.70 -35.10 34.78
CA PHE A 13 11.54 -34.42 33.51
C PHE A 13 10.69 -33.16 33.74
N CYS A 14 11.33 -32.00 33.86
CA CYS A 14 10.64 -30.71 33.75
C CYS A 14 10.14 -30.53 32.31
N LEU A 15 8.89 -30.88 32.08
CA LEU A 15 8.19 -30.47 30.85
C LEU A 15 7.99 -28.96 30.92
N LEU A 16 8.91 -28.22 30.31
CA LEU A 16 8.66 -26.84 29.92
C LEU A 16 7.55 -26.86 28.86
N ASN A 17 6.33 -26.62 29.30
CA ASN A 17 5.22 -26.32 28.43
C ASN A 17 5.55 -24.97 27.71
N PHE A 18 6.20 -25.02 26.59
CA PHE A 18 6.13 -23.93 25.62
C PHE A 18 4.69 -23.93 25.10
N SER A 19 3.85 -23.10 25.71
CA SER A 19 2.60 -22.69 25.09
C SER A 19 2.97 -21.90 23.83
N CYS A 20 3.11 -22.59 22.73
CA CYS A 20 3.05 -21.98 21.44
C CYS A 20 1.60 -21.50 21.28
N ASP A 21 1.40 -20.21 21.35
CA ASP A 21 0.09 -19.60 21.09
C ASP A 21 -0.29 -19.91 19.64
N LYS A 22 -1.07 -20.98 19.45
CA LYS A 22 -1.36 -21.62 18.15
C LYS A 22 -2.26 -20.79 17.23
N ASN A 23 -2.55 -19.52 17.54
CA ASN A 23 -3.53 -18.71 16.80
C ASN A 23 -3.04 -17.31 16.39
N PHE A 24 -1.74 -17.05 16.42
CA PHE A 24 -1.28 -15.75 15.93
C PHE A 24 -1.20 -15.76 14.39
N GLN A 25 -2.21 -15.18 13.76
CA GLN A 25 -2.25 -14.98 12.31
C GLN A 25 -1.51 -13.68 11.97
N PRO A 26 -0.50 -13.70 11.10
CA PRO A 26 0.17 -12.49 10.65
C PRO A 26 -0.82 -11.44 10.12
N LEU A 27 -0.54 -10.16 10.32
CA LEU A 27 -1.28 -9.09 9.68
C LEU A 27 -0.72 -8.87 8.27
N LEU A 28 -1.59 -8.93 7.28
CA LEU A 28 -1.23 -8.70 5.89
C LEU A 28 -1.54 -7.24 5.52
N ILE A 29 -0.49 -6.48 5.20
CA ILE A 29 -0.62 -5.07 4.79
C ILE A 29 -0.23 -4.95 3.33
N GLY A 30 -1.08 -4.31 2.53
CA GLY A 30 -0.87 -4.10 1.10
C GLY A 30 -1.03 -2.65 0.66
N TYR A 31 -0.71 -2.44 -0.61
CA TYR A 31 -0.92 -1.18 -1.31
C TYR A 31 -1.30 -1.44 -2.77
N TRP A 32 -2.17 -0.60 -3.33
CA TRP A 32 -2.51 -0.63 -4.74
C TRP A 32 -2.94 0.74 -5.26
N ASN A 33 -2.31 1.23 -6.32
CA ASN A 33 -2.85 2.28 -7.17
C ASN A 33 -3.92 1.64 -8.08
N VAL A 34 -5.17 2.06 -7.94
CA VAL A 34 -6.32 1.41 -8.59
C VAL A 34 -6.65 1.98 -9.97
N GLU A 35 -5.83 2.86 -10.50
CA GLU A 35 -6.01 3.52 -11.82
C GLU A 35 -7.37 4.22 -11.95
N ASN A 36 -7.50 5.42 -11.39
CA ASN A 36 -8.65 6.31 -11.60
C ASN A 36 -10.02 5.66 -11.28
N LEU A 37 -10.31 5.48 -10.00
CA LEU A 37 -11.62 5.05 -9.51
C LEU A 37 -12.47 6.29 -9.24
N PHE A 38 -13.30 6.66 -10.21
CA PHE A 38 -14.25 7.77 -10.18
C PHE A 38 -15.69 7.28 -10.13
N ASP A 39 -16.58 8.10 -9.59
CA ASP A 39 -18.02 7.89 -9.74
C ASP A 39 -18.53 8.44 -11.09
N LEU A 40 -19.83 8.65 -11.23
CA LEU A 40 -20.44 9.10 -12.48
C LEU A 40 -20.95 10.55 -12.40
N ILE A 41 -20.65 11.23 -11.30
CA ILE A 41 -21.07 12.60 -11.03
C ILE A 41 -19.93 13.53 -11.39
N ASP A 42 -20.19 14.59 -12.10
CA ASP A 42 -19.26 15.67 -12.41
C ASP A 42 -19.14 16.58 -11.18
N ASP A 43 -17.97 16.62 -10.53
CA ASP A 43 -17.73 17.52 -9.42
C ASP A 43 -17.22 18.87 -9.95
N PRO A 44 -17.96 19.96 -9.76
CA PRO A 44 -17.62 21.27 -10.35
C PRO A 44 -16.29 21.86 -9.86
N ASP A 45 -15.71 21.35 -8.79
CA ASP A 45 -14.48 21.85 -8.19
C ASP A 45 -13.21 21.05 -8.61
N THR A 46 -13.37 19.97 -9.39
CA THR A 46 -12.29 19.09 -9.84
C THR A 46 -12.31 18.89 -11.37
N ASN A 47 -11.23 18.34 -11.92
CA ASN A 47 -11.11 18.02 -13.36
C ASN A 47 -11.43 16.54 -13.59
N ASP A 48 -12.61 16.09 -13.20
CA ASP A 48 -13.09 14.71 -13.30
C ASP A 48 -14.14 14.49 -14.39
N ASP A 49 -14.57 15.57 -15.08
CA ASP A 49 -15.60 15.58 -16.13
C ASP A 49 -15.40 14.49 -17.19
N GLU A 50 -14.17 14.07 -17.45
CA GLU A 50 -13.92 12.98 -18.39
C GLU A 50 -14.47 11.62 -17.93
N PHE A 51 -14.63 11.40 -16.63
CA PHE A 51 -15.15 10.17 -16.01
C PHE A 51 -16.64 10.23 -15.70
N SER A 52 -17.24 11.41 -15.69
CA SER A 52 -18.66 11.61 -15.43
C SER A 52 -19.55 11.01 -16.52
N LYS A 53 -20.84 10.86 -16.20
CA LYS A 53 -21.85 10.38 -17.17
C LYS A 53 -22.03 11.37 -18.33
N GLY A 54 -21.65 10.92 -19.53
CA GLY A 54 -21.67 11.78 -20.73
C GLY A 54 -20.36 12.57 -20.94
N GLY A 55 -19.40 12.41 -20.06
CA GLY A 55 -18.04 12.94 -20.24
C GLY A 55 -17.26 12.25 -21.37
N ARG A 56 -16.02 12.67 -21.56
CA ARG A 56 -15.18 12.25 -22.72
C ARG A 56 -14.96 10.73 -22.80
N LYS A 57 -14.85 10.05 -21.68
CA LYS A 57 -14.72 8.58 -21.59
C LYS A 57 -16.04 7.83 -21.75
N ASN A 58 -17.15 8.57 -21.76
CA ASN A 58 -18.51 8.02 -21.87
C ASN A 58 -18.78 6.88 -20.86
N VAL A 59 -18.43 7.12 -19.60
CA VAL A 59 -18.59 6.12 -18.53
C VAL A 59 -20.08 5.87 -18.26
N THR A 60 -20.48 4.62 -18.36
CA THR A 60 -21.85 4.18 -18.05
C THR A 60 -21.89 3.47 -16.70
N ASP A 61 -23.11 3.24 -16.19
CA ASP A 61 -23.30 2.45 -14.96
C ASP A 61 -22.63 1.07 -15.05
N GLU A 62 -22.66 0.42 -16.23
CA GLU A 62 -22.04 -0.89 -16.46
C GLU A 62 -20.51 -0.80 -16.41
N ILE A 63 -19.90 0.25 -16.97
CA ILE A 63 -18.45 0.48 -16.93
C ILE A 63 -18.01 0.75 -15.50
N TYR A 64 -18.75 1.57 -14.75
CA TYR A 64 -18.49 1.83 -13.33
C TYR A 64 -18.55 0.54 -12.51
N GLN A 65 -19.62 -0.25 -12.66
CA GLN A 65 -19.76 -1.53 -11.97
C GLN A 65 -18.65 -2.53 -12.37
N LEU A 66 -18.24 -2.54 -13.64
CA LEU A 66 -17.10 -3.36 -14.09
C LEU A 66 -15.80 -2.91 -13.39
N LYS A 67 -15.54 -1.60 -13.29
CA LYS A 67 -14.35 -1.08 -12.61
C LYS A 67 -14.33 -1.49 -11.13
N LEU A 68 -15.44 -1.29 -10.42
CA LEU A 68 -15.59 -1.73 -9.04
C LEU A 68 -15.35 -3.23 -8.88
N SER A 69 -15.95 -4.06 -9.75
CA SER A 69 -15.79 -5.52 -9.67
C SER A 69 -14.36 -5.98 -9.93
N ARG A 70 -13.63 -5.31 -10.84
CA ARG A 70 -12.21 -5.59 -11.08
C ARG A 70 -11.32 -5.25 -9.87
N ILE A 71 -11.58 -4.12 -9.23
CA ILE A 71 -10.86 -3.75 -8.00
C ILE A 71 -11.20 -4.73 -6.88
N ALA A 72 -12.48 -5.07 -6.68
CA ALA A 72 -12.90 -6.01 -5.65
C ALA A 72 -12.30 -7.41 -5.86
N GLU A 73 -12.19 -7.89 -7.11
CA GLU A 73 -11.49 -9.13 -7.46
C GLU A 73 -10.00 -9.03 -7.08
N GLY A 74 -9.32 -7.93 -7.45
CA GLY A 74 -7.91 -7.72 -7.12
C GLY A 74 -7.65 -7.67 -5.62
N LEU A 75 -8.49 -6.98 -4.85
CA LEU A 75 -8.40 -6.93 -3.39
C LEU A 75 -8.65 -8.30 -2.74
N THR A 76 -9.56 -9.10 -3.33
CA THR A 76 -9.80 -10.48 -2.88
C THR A 76 -8.58 -11.37 -3.11
N ASP A 77 -7.94 -11.27 -4.27
CA ASP A 77 -6.72 -12.04 -4.58
C ASP A 77 -5.50 -11.56 -3.81
N LEU A 78 -5.41 -10.26 -3.52
CA LEU A 78 -4.36 -9.70 -2.68
C LEU A 78 -4.46 -10.23 -1.25
N ASP A 79 -5.67 -10.50 -0.78
CA ASP A 79 -5.98 -11.08 0.53
C ASP A 79 -5.25 -10.38 1.69
N ALA A 80 -5.27 -9.04 1.71
CA ALA A 80 -4.64 -8.25 2.76
C ALA A 80 -5.66 -7.78 3.80
N ASP A 81 -5.24 -7.66 5.07
CA ASP A 81 -6.08 -7.16 6.17
C ASP A 81 -6.22 -5.63 6.14
N VAL A 82 -5.19 -4.97 5.61
CA VAL A 82 -5.10 -3.50 5.52
C VAL A 82 -4.53 -3.16 4.15
N VAL A 83 -5.17 -2.28 3.40
CA VAL A 83 -4.69 -1.87 2.08
C VAL A 83 -4.76 -0.36 1.92
N GLY A 84 -3.61 0.25 1.66
CA GLY A 84 -3.55 1.62 1.13
C GLY A 84 -3.99 1.62 -0.33
N LEU A 85 -4.86 2.54 -0.71
CA LEU A 85 -5.27 2.72 -2.09
C LEU A 85 -4.97 4.14 -2.54
N SER A 86 -4.63 4.32 -3.81
CA SER A 86 -4.51 5.64 -4.45
C SER A 86 -5.32 5.71 -5.72
N GLU A 87 -5.58 6.93 -6.17
CA GLU A 87 -6.46 7.25 -7.31
C GLU A 87 -7.92 6.86 -7.06
N VAL A 88 -8.37 7.11 -5.85
CA VAL A 88 -9.76 6.99 -5.41
C VAL A 88 -10.33 8.40 -5.28
N GLU A 89 -11.46 8.65 -5.91
CA GLU A 89 -12.06 9.97 -5.96
C GLU A 89 -12.63 10.40 -4.60
N ASN A 90 -13.60 9.65 -4.07
CA ASN A 90 -14.39 10.11 -2.94
C ASN A 90 -14.90 8.97 -2.05
N GLU A 91 -15.64 9.35 -1.00
CA GLU A 91 -16.24 8.41 -0.06
C GLU A 91 -17.34 7.54 -0.70
N LEU A 92 -18.03 8.03 -1.75
CA LEU A 92 -19.11 7.30 -2.41
C LEU A 92 -18.57 6.05 -3.12
N VAL A 93 -17.49 6.20 -3.90
CA VAL A 93 -16.87 5.06 -4.59
C VAL A 93 -16.31 4.04 -3.60
N LEU A 94 -15.81 4.49 -2.43
CA LEU A 94 -15.34 3.57 -1.38
C LEU A 94 -16.48 2.78 -0.76
N LYS A 95 -17.62 3.41 -0.46
CA LYS A 95 -18.83 2.73 0.04
C LYS A 95 -19.30 1.65 -0.92
N ASP A 96 -19.31 1.97 -2.22
CA ASP A 96 -19.70 1.01 -3.24
C ASP A 96 -18.69 -0.13 -3.37
N LEU A 97 -17.38 0.18 -3.32
CA LEU A 97 -16.32 -0.81 -3.41
C LEU A 97 -16.33 -1.79 -2.22
N VAL A 98 -16.30 -1.29 -0.98
CA VAL A 98 -16.20 -2.18 0.20
C VAL A 98 -17.43 -3.07 0.37
N LYS A 99 -18.59 -2.64 -0.13
CA LYS A 99 -19.84 -3.40 -0.10
C LYS A 99 -19.79 -4.67 -0.95
N ILE A 100 -19.00 -4.67 -2.03
CA ILE A 100 -18.97 -5.78 -3.00
C ILE A 100 -17.75 -6.70 -2.82
N ILE A 101 -16.80 -6.38 -1.94
CA ILE A 101 -15.65 -7.26 -1.67
C ILE A 101 -16.11 -8.47 -0.85
N PRO A 102 -16.03 -9.70 -1.38
CA PRO A 102 -16.62 -10.86 -0.71
C PRO A 102 -15.74 -11.45 0.39
N SER A 103 -14.41 -11.20 0.33
CA SER A 103 -13.43 -11.86 1.20
C SER A 103 -13.40 -11.33 2.62
N ARG A 104 -13.70 -10.04 2.83
CA ARG A 104 -13.62 -9.36 4.12
C ARG A 104 -14.65 -8.24 4.21
N LYS A 105 -15.03 -7.90 5.43
CA LYS A 105 -15.80 -6.68 5.70
C LYS A 105 -14.81 -5.57 6.03
N TYR A 106 -14.46 -4.80 5.02
CA TYR A 106 -13.60 -3.65 5.22
C TYR A 106 -14.38 -2.43 5.72
N GLU A 107 -13.74 -1.68 6.61
CA GLU A 107 -13.99 -0.27 6.87
C GLU A 107 -12.96 0.56 6.11
N TYR A 108 -13.15 1.87 6.01
CA TYR A 108 -12.24 2.76 5.27
C TYR A 108 -11.97 4.06 6.01
N ILE A 109 -10.86 4.71 5.63
CA ILE A 109 -10.49 6.07 6.01
C ILE A 109 -10.22 6.84 4.74
N HIS A 110 -10.90 7.97 4.57
CA HIS A 110 -10.75 8.87 3.44
C HIS A 110 -10.78 10.32 3.90
N TYR A 111 -10.06 11.16 3.20
CA TYR A 111 -10.08 12.62 3.31
C TYR A 111 -9.89 13.20 1.93
N ASP A 112 -10.75 14.14 1.56
CA ASP A 112 -10.60 14.89 0.31
C ASP A 112 -9.32 15.73 0.36
N SER A 113 -8.54 15.66 -0.72
CA SER A 113 -7.31 16.42 -0.89
C SER A 113 -7.44 17.45 -2.02
N PRO A 114 -6.56 18.45 -2.08
CA PRO A 114 -6.66 19.50 -3.09
C PRO A 114 -6.11 19.09 -4.48
N ASP A 115 -6.04 17.82 -4.83
CA ASP A 115 -5.63 17.37 -6.17
C ASP A 115 -6.60 17.89 -7.23
N GLU A 116 -6.08 18.38 -8.36
CA GLU A 116 -6.90 18.97 -9.42
C GLU A 116 -7.84 17.97 -10.09
N ARG A 117 -7.53 16.68 -10.04
CA ARG A 117 -8.35 15.60 -10.59
C ARG A 117 -9.36 15.05 -9.59
N GLY A 118 -9.30 15.49 -8.31
CA GLY A 118 -10.14 14.95 -7.26
C GLY A 118 -9.79 13.52 -6.85
N ILE A 119 -8.52 13.12 -6.90
CA ILE A 119 -8.10 11.77 -6.49
C ILE A 119 -7.31 11.80 -5.19
N ASP A 120 -7.52 10.80 -4.36
CA ASP A 120 -7.02 10.75 -3.00
C ASP A 120 -6.26 9.49 -2.66
N ASN A 121 -5.58 9.55 -1.49
CA ASN A 121 -5.04 8.41 -0.78
C ASN A 121 -6.04 7.96 0.28
N THR A 122 -6.31 6.67 0.33
CA THR A 122 -7.27 6.09 1.28
C THR A 122 -6.71 4.81 1.91
N LEU A 123 -7.33 4.37 2.99
CA LEU A 123 -7.04 3.08 3.62
C LEU A 123 -8.34 2.29 3.77
N ILE A 124 -8.33 1.03 3.35
CA ILE A 124 -9.36 0.04 3.73
C ILE A 124 -8.74 -0.95 4.71
N TYR A 125 -9.50 -1.41 5.70
CA TYR A 125 -8.98 -2.30 6.74
C TYR A 125 -10.06 -3.20 7.34
N ASP A 126 -9.66 -4.39 7.79
CA ASP A 126 -10.51 -5.29 8.57
C ASP A 126 -10.53 -4.84 10.05
N PRO A 127 -11.66 -4.30 10.57
CA PRO A 127 -11.75 -3.78 11.93
C PRO A 127 -11.60 -4.85 13.02
N ASN A 128 -11.74 -6.15 12.67
CA ASN A 128 -11.52 -7.24 13.62
C ASN A 128 -10.03 -7.52 13.83
N ARG A 129 -9.16 -7.05 12.93
CA ARG A 129 -7.74 -7.33 12.96
C ARG A 129 -6.88 -6.09 13.19
N PHE A 130 -7.38 -4.93 12.80
CA PHE A 130 -6.64 -3.68 12.82
C PHE A 130 -7.50 -2.56 13.40
N LYS A 131 -7.08 -2.02 14.54
CA LYS A 131 -7.87 -1.04 15.30
C LYS A 131 -7.31 0.36 15.10
N ILE A 132 -8.12 1.23 14.50
CA ILE A 132 -7.74 2.62 14.29
C ILE A 132 -7.75 3.38 15.62
N VAL A 133 -6.67 4.08 15.92
CA VAL A 133 -6.52 4.98 17.07
C VAL A 133 -6.79 6.42 16.67
N SER A 134 -6.19 6.86 15.55
CA SER A 134 -6.42 8.18 14.97
C SER A 134 -5.96 8.21 13.51
N SER A 135 -6.51 9.16 12.75
CA SER A 135 -6.06 9.45 11.38
C SER A 135 -6.13 10.94 11.10
N LYS A 136 -5.35 11.40 10.13
CA LYS A 136 -5.38 12.76 9.62
C LYS A 136 -4.83 12.83 8.18
N PRO A 137 -5.31 13.77 7.35
CA PRO A 137 -4.60 14.17 6.15
C PRO A 137 -3.36 14.98 6.55
N ILE A 138 -2.26 14.84 5.82
CA ILE A 138 -1.07 15.68 5.92
C ILE A 138 -0.97 16.47 4.62
N PRO A 139 -1.23 17.80 4.67
CA PRO A 139 -1.21 18.63 3.48
C PRO A 139 0.14 18.59 2.75
N ASN A 140 0.11 18.19 1.48
CA ASN A 140 1.28 18.10 0.63
C ASN A 140 1.38 19.35 -0.27
N VAL A 141 1.98 20.41 0.26
CA VAL A 141 2.13 21.70 -0.41
C VAL A 141 3.43 21.69 -1.23
N LEU A 142 3.31 21.73 -2.55
CA LEU A 142 4.44 21.75 -3.46
C LEU A 142 5.06 23.15 -3.60
N PRO A 143 6.38 23.27 -3.86
CA PRO A 143 7.06 24.55 -4.03
C PRO A 143 6.53 25.39 -5.17
N SER A 144 5.99 24.75 -6.22
CA SER A 144 5.38 25.41 -7.37
C SER A 144 4.01 26.04 -7.07
N GLY A 145 3.42 25.73 -5.92
CA GLY A 145 2.02 26.05 -5.61
C GLY A 145 1.01 25.12 -6.30
N ASP A 146 1.48 24.07 -7.02
CA ASP A 146 0.59 23.09 -7.61
C ASP A 146 -0.21 22.36 -6.51
N ARG A 147 -1.46 22.08 -6.79
CA ARG A 147 -2.34 21.22 -5.98
C ARG A 147 -1.94 19.75 -6.19
N THR A 148 -1.98 18.97 -5.13
CA THR A 148 -1.69 17.52 -5.20
C THR A 148 -2.31 16.80 -4.01
N ARG A 149 -2.24 15.45 -4.05
CA ARG A 149 -2.78 14.58 -3.00
C ARG A 149 -2.09 14.79 -1.67
N ASP A 150 -2.88 14.86 -0.61
CA ASP A 150 -2.40 14.80 0.75
C ASP A 150 -1.86 13.40 1.07
N ILE A 151 -0.95 13.31 2.05
CA ILE A 151 -0.52 12.02 2.58
C ILE A 151 -1.52 11.61 3.64
N LEU A 152 -2.06 10.40 3.56
CA LEU A 152 -2.92 9.87 4.62
C LEU A 152 -2.06 9.27 5.73
N TYR A 153 -2.11 9.86 6.93
CA TYR A 153 -1.52 9.30 8.13
C TYR A 153 -2.56 8.57 8.97
N VAL A 154 -2.21 7.35 9.40
CA VAL A 154 -3.04 6.53 10.28
C VAL A 154 -2.19 5.98 11.41
N LYS A 155 -2.63 6.20 12.66
CA LYS A 155 -2.14 5.55 13.86
C LYS A 155 -3.10 4.44 14.24
N ALA A 156 -2.62 3.22 14.36
CA ALA A 156 -3.45 2.07 14.66
C ALA A 156 -2.79 1.14 15.66
N GLU A 157 -3.56 0.20 16.19
CA GLU A 157 -3.12 -0.85 17.09
C GLU A 157 -3.29 -2.22 16.44
N TYR A 158 -2.24 -3.03 16.49
CA TYR A 158 -2.26 -4.43 16.14
C TYR A 158 -1.59 -5.27 17.24
N SER A 159 -2.31 -6.23 17.82
CA SER A 159 -1.81 -7.10 18.89
C SER A 159 -1.20 -6.37 20.09
N GLY A 160 -1.73 -5.19 20.44
CA GLY A 160 -1.27 -4.35 21.55
C GLY A 160 -0.07 -3.45 21.22
N GLU A 161 0.45 -3.49 19.99
CA GLU A 161 1.52 -2.61 19.50
C GLU A 161 0.94 -1.48 18.63
N ILE A 162 1.56 -0.32 18.68
CA ILE A 162 1.17 0.83 17.88
C ILE A 162 1.95 0.84 16.56
N VAL A 163 1.20 0.93 15.47
CA VAL A 163 1.73 1.09 14.11
C VAL A 163 1.36 2.46 13.55
N HIS A 164 2.31 3.11 12.90
CA HIS A 164 2.14 4.35 12.16
C HIS A 164 2.19 4.06 10.66
N LEU A 165 1.07 4.21 9.98
CA LEU A 165 0.97 4.04 8.53
C LEU A 165 0.90 5.40 7.83
N PHE A 166 1.57 5.49 6.68
CA PHE A 166 1.50 6.62 5.77
C PHE A 166 1.13 6.10 4.39
N VAL A 167 -0.02 6.47 3.86
CA VAL A 167 -0.41 6.16 2.48
C VAL A 167 -0.05 7.33 1.58
N ASN A 168 0.68 7.05 0.52
CA ASN A 168 1.34 8.04 -0.33
C ASN A 168 0.97 7.84 -1.80
N HIS A 169 0.83 8.95 -2.53
CA HIS A 169 0.91 8.96 -3.98
C HIS A 169 1.71 10.21 -4.39
N TRP A 170 2.99 10.01 -4.68
CA TRP A 170 3.91 11.10 -4.98
C TRP A 170 3.64 11.71 -6.37
N PRO A 171 4.09 12.96 -6.63
CA PRO A 171 3.92 13.60 -7.93
C PRO A 171 4.46 12.75 -9.07
N SER A 172 3.59 12.50 -10.07
CA SER A 172 3.89 11.62 -11.19
C SER A 172 4.95 12.21 -12.14
N ASN A 173 5.48 11.35 -13.02
CA ASN A 173 6.41 11.75 -14.09
C ASN A 173 5.70 12.45 -15.28
N TYR A 174 4.39 12.68 -15.18
CA TYR A 174 3.62 13.37 -16.22
C TYR A 174 4.15 14.80 -16.42
N GLY A 175 4.28 15.22 -17.68
CA GLY A 175 4.88 16.51 -18.02
C GLY A 175 6.41 16.57 -18.00
N GLY A 176 7.07 15.44 -17.65
CA GLY A 176 8.52 15.27 -17.71
C GLY A 176 9.15 14.98 -16.34
N ARG A 177 9.94 13.92 -16.32
CA ARG A 177 10.60 13.39 -15.09
C ARG A 177 11.42 14.45 -14.36
N GLU A 178 12.25 15.21 -15.07
CA GLU A 178 13.13 16.25 -14.50
C GLU A 178 12.33 17.33 -13.76
N LYS A 179 11.14 17.67 -14.24
CA LYS A 179 10.26 18.66 -13.60
C LYS A 179 9.58 18.14 -12.35
N SER A 180 9.37 16.83 -12.24
CA SER A 180 8.69 16.20 -11.11
C SER A 180 9.66 15.81 -9.98
N ILE A 181 10.96 15.62 -10.24
CA ILE A 181 11.96 15.32 -9.21
C ILE A 181 11.91 16.32 -8.04
N PRO A 182 11.94 17.66 -8.24
CA PRO A 182 11.86 18.61 -7.13
C PRO A 182 10.53 18.55 -6.36
N LYS A 183 9.42 18.21 -7.02
CA LYS A 183 8.11 18.04 -6.38
C LYS A 183 8.14 16.83 -5.44
N ARG A 184 8.67 15.70 -5.89
CA ARG A 184 8.87 14.50 -5.05
C ARG A 184 9.87 14.72 -3.93
N ALA A 185 10.93 15.51 -4.16
CA ALA A 185 11.86 15.90 -3.10
C ALA A 185 11.17 16.67 -1.96
N ALA A 186 10.26 17.59 -2.29
CA ALA A 186 9.46 18.31 -1.29
C ALA A 186 8.55 17.37 -0.50
N THR A 187 7.88 16.43 -1.18
CA THR A 187 7.06 15.40 -0.54
C THR A 187 7.89 14.49 0.38
N ALA A 188 9.07 14.04 -0.08
CA ALA A 188 9.98 13.26 0.77
C ALA A 188 10.41 14.02 2.03
N GLN A 189 10.74 15.30 1.91
CA GLN A 189 11.08 16.17 3.05
C GLN A 189 9.89 16.37 4.01
N LEU A 190 8.66 16.45 3.50
CA LEU A 190 7.46 16.50 4.33
C LEU A 190 7.35 15.23 5.17
N ILE A 191 7.47 14.05 4.55
CA ILE A 191 7.44 12.75 5.23
C ILE A 191 8.53 12.67 6.30
N VAL A 192 9.76 13.06 5.96
CA VAL A 192 10.89 13.07 6.91
C VAL A 192 10.54 13.89 8.15
N ARG A 193 9.98 15.10 8.00
CA ARG A 193 9.58 15.95 9.14
C ARG A 193 8.51 15.29 10.02
N GLU A 194 7.47 14.73 9.42
CA GLU A 194 6.39 14.05 10.17
C GLU A 194 6.93 12.84 10.94
N ILE A 195 7.78 12.03 10.32
CA ILE A 195 8.38 10.85 10.95
C ILE A 195 9.35 11.24 12.06
N LEU A 196 10.20 12.24 11.86
CA LEU A 196 11.11 12.72 12.91
C LEU A 196 10.33 13.24 14.12
N SER A 197 9.16 13.86 13.92
CA SER A 197 8.28 14.26 15.03
C SER A 197 7.79 13.05 15.84
N ILE A 198 7.46 11.93 15.18
CA ILE A 198 7.07 10.69 15.86
C ILE A 198 8.27 10.07 16.59
N LEU A 199 9.40 9.94 15.92
CA LEU A 199 10.62 9.34 16.46
C LEU A 199 11.20 10.14 17.63
N SER A 200 11.03 11.46 17.64
CA SER A 200 11.44 12.30 18.79
C SER A 200 10.69 11.95 20.08
N SER A 201 9.46 11.46 19.97
CA SER A 201 8.62 11.05 21.10
C SER A 201 8.75 9.56 21.42
N ASN A 202 8.99 8.73 20.39
CA ASN A 202 9.20 7.28 20.49
C ASN A 202 10.23 6.83 19.43
N PRO A 203 11.51 6.71 19.80
CA PRO A 203 12.56 6.28 18.87
C PRO A 203 12.38 4.89 18.28
N SER A 204 11.57 4.02 18.94
CA SER A 204 11.25 2.67 18.49
C SER A 204 9.87 2.58 17.84
N ALA A 205 9.30 3.69 17.35
CA ALA A 205 7.99 3.67 16.73
C ALA A 205 7.99 2.78 15.46
N GLU A 206 6.97 1.93 15.35
CA GLU A 206 6.76 1.05 14.22
C GLU A 206 6.13 1.85 13.07
N ILE A 207 6.92 2.15 12.03
CA ILE A 207 6.51 3.05 10.94
C ILE A 207 6.57 2.33 9.60
N ILE A 208 5.49 2.44 8.83
CA ILE A 208 5.34 1.86 7.50
C ILE A 208 4.81 2.93 6.55
N LEU A 209 5.46 3.08 5.41
CA LEU A 209 4.96 3.87 4.29
C LEU A 209 4.49 2.92 3.20
N LEU A 210 3.31 3.16 2.70
CA LEU A 210 2.69 2.47 1.57
C LEU A 210 2.49 3.50 0.45
N GLY A 211 2.78 3.16 -0.79
CA GLY A 211 2.50 4.17 -1.82
C GLY A 211 3.02 3.86 -3.21
N ASP A 212 2.47 4.64 -4.15
CA ASP A 212 3.08 4.92 -5.45
C ASP A 212 4.02 6.12 -5.28
N PHE A 213 5.31 5.83 -5.24
CA PHE A 213 6.36 6.85 -5.06
C PHE A 213 6.79 7.49 -6.38
N ASN A 214 6.31 6.98 -7.53
CA ASN A 214 6.71 7.43 -8.87
C ASN A 214 8.24 7.49 -9.08
N GLU A 215 8.97 6.77 -8.25
CA GLU A 215 10.42 6.55 -8.27
C GLU A 215 10.74 5.12 -7.86
N ASP A 216 11.79 4.55 -8.44
CA ASP A 216 12.32 3.27 -8.00
C ASP A 216 13.00 3.36 -6.63
N PRO A 217 13.13 2.25 -5.89
CA PRO A 217 13.80 2.21 -4.58
C PRO A 217 15.23 2.80 -4.56
N ASN A 218 15.97 2.75 -5.67
CA ASN A 218 17.33 3.27 -5.79
C ASN A 218 17.40 4.74 -6.25
N GLU A 219 16.28 5.40 -6.45
CA GLU A 219 16.25 6.80 -6.85
C GLU A 219 16.41 7.76 -5.67
N MET A 220 16.87 8.97 -5.98
CA MET A 220 17.41 9.90 -5.00
C MET A 220 16.41 10.25 -3.88
N ASN A 221 15.15 10.50 -4.21
CA ASN A 221 14.18 10.93 -3.20
C ASN A 221 13.77 9.76 -2.28
N VAL A 222 13.62 8.54 -2.81
CA VAL A 222 13.40 7.34 -2.00
C VAL A 222 14.63 7.03 -1.16
N GLN A 223 15.84 7.10 -1.74
CA GLN A 223 17.09 6.89 -1.02
C GLN A 223 17.31 7.90 0.12
N SER A 224 16.80 9.14 -0.02
CA SER A 224 16.89 10.15 1.04
C SER A 224 16.20 9.74 2.34
N LEU A 225 15.17 8.89 2.27
CA LEU A 225 14.45 8.36 3.43
C LEU A 225 15.33 7.46 4.32
N LYS A 226 16.41 6.88 3.77
CA LYS A 226 17.37 6.07 4.55
C LYS A 226 18.08 6.87 5.64
N THR A 227 18.16 8.18 5.50
CA THR A 227 18.80 9.05 6.50
C THR A 227 18.09 9.04 7.86
N ILE A 228 16.83 8.57 7.88
CA ILE A 228 16.02 8.42 9.09
C ILE A 228 15.59 6.97 9.33
N GLY A 229 16.38 5.99 8.86
CA GLY A 229 16.15 4.57 9.13
C GLY A 229 15.08 3.89 8.29
N LEU A 230 14.56 4.54 7.24
CA LEU A 230 13.56 3.95 6.34
C LEU A 230 14.22 3.19 5.18
N THR A 231 13.68 2.03 4.83
CA THR A 231 14.19 1.19 3.73
C THR A 231 13.03 0.58 2.95
N SER A 232 13.08 0.66 1.62
CA SER A 232 12.11 -0.02 0.75
C SER A 232 12.35 -1.53 0.74
N LEU A 233 11.29 -2.30 0.92
CA LEU A 233 11.33 -3.77 0.81
C LEU A 233 11.51 -4.22 -0.64
N MET A 234 11.18 -3.37 -1.63
CA MET A 234 11.34 -3.65 -3.05
C MET A 234 12.79 -3.50 -3.53
N GLU A 235 13.69 -2.93 -2.71
CA GLU A 235 15.09 -2.70 -3.09
C GLU A 235 15.82 -4.02 -3.44
N SER A 236 15.50 -5.12 -2.76
CA SER A 236 16.06 -6.44 -3.04
C SER A 236 15.62 -7.06 -4.36
N MET A 237 14.58 -6.51 -4.98
CA MET A 237 14.02 -6.99 -6.24
C MET A 237 14.58 -6.25 -7.46
N LEU A 238 15.31 -5.16 -7.26
CA LEU A 238 15.91 -4.38 -8.35
C LEU A 238 16.80 -5.26 -9.24
N GLY A 239 16.71 -5.04 -10.55
CA GLY A 239 17.48 -5.79 -11.55
C GLY A 239 16.93 -7.19 -11.88
N GLN A 240 15.84 -7.63 -11.26
CA GLN A 240 15.15 -8.86 -11.67
C GLN A 240 14.33 -8.58 -12.93
N SER A 241 14.66 -9.28 -14.02
CA SER A 241 13.96 -9.13 -15.31
C SER A 241 12.47 -9.43 -15.21
N LYS A 242 11.65 -8.60 -15.84
CA LYS A 242 10.17 -8.70 -15.90
C LYS A 242 9.50 -8.73 -14.53
N LYS A 243 10.11 -8.07 -13.58
CA LYS A 243 9.52 -7.81 -12.28
C LYS A 243 9.44 -6.31 -12.05
N GLY A 244 8.26 -5.83 -11.76
CA GLY A 244 7.94 -4.44 -11.43
C GLY A 244 6.46 -4.34 -11.13
N THR A 245 6.07 -3.25 -10.52
CA THR A 245 4.67 -2.95 -10.22
C THR A 245 4.04 -2.09 -11.31
N TYR A 246 4.86 -1.41 -12.10
CA TYR A 246 4.48 -0.53 -13.20
C TYR A 246 5.39 -0.77 -14.41
N VAL A 247 4.87 -0.61 -15.63
CA VAL A 247 5.67 -0.75 -16.86
C VAL A 247 5.50 0.47 -17.75
N TYR A 248 6.63 1.10 -18.09
CA TYR A 248 6.63 2.25 -19.01
C TYR A 248 7.68 2.06 -20.11
N ARG A 249 7.26 2.20 -21.38
CA ARG A 249 8.11 2.04 -22.57
C ARG A 249 8.91 0.72 -22.62
N GLY A 250 8.37 -0.33 -22.03
CA GLY A 250 8.99 -1.66 -21.99
C GLY A 250 9.90 -1.91 -20.80
N GLU A 251 10.13 -0.91 -19.96
CA GLU A 251 10.92 -1.02 -18.75
C GLU A 251 10.01 -1.21 -17.53
N ASP A 252 10.43 -2.10 -16.63
CA ASP A 252 9.73 -2.39 -15.37
C ASP A 252 10.23 -1.45 -14.28
N TYR A 253 9.31 -0.92 -13.46
CA TYR A 253 9.57 -0.02 -12.32
C TYR A 253 8.88 -0.53 -11.07
N PHE A 254 9.50 -0.31 -9.91
CA PHE A 254 8.91 -0.56 -8.60
C PHE A 254 8.40 0.75 -7.99
N TYR A 255 7.40 1.36 -8.63
CA TYR A 255 6.81 2.62 -8.14
C TYR A 255 5.94 2.41 -6.91
N ASP A 256 5.25 1.25 -6.84
CA ASP A 256 4.44 0.85 -5.69
C ASP A 256 5.33 0.14 -4.68
N GLN A 257 5.52 0.77 -3.51
CA GLN A 257 6.49 0.30 -2.53
C GLN A 257 5.88 0.19 -1.13
N ILE A 258 6.44 -0.72 -0.35
CA ILE A 258 6.31 -0.80 1.10
C ILE A 258 7.67 -0.44 1.68
N ILE A 259 7.72 0.70 2.38
CA ILE A 259 8.95 1.23 2.99
C ILE A 259 8.77 1.14 4.50
N ILE A 260 9.75 0.61 5.21
CA ILE A 260 9.68 0.35 6.64
C ILE A 260 10.80 1.03 7.41
N HIS A 261 10.51 1.43 8.63
CA HIS A 261 11.53 1.87 9.57
C HIS A 261 12.28 0.67 10.16
N GLU A 262 13.53 0.90 10.58
CA GLU A 262 14.42 -0.14 11.11
C GLU A 262 13.90 -0.81 12.40
N SER A 263 13.01 -0.16 13.17
CA SER A 263 12.30 -0.76 14.31
C SER A 263 11.60 -2.07 13.94
N LEU A 264 11.02 -2.15 12.75
CA LEU A 264 10.37 -3.37 12.24
C LEU A 264 11.35 -4.51 11.87
N LYS A 265 12.66 -4.29 12.04
CA LYS A 265 13.73 -5.29 11.82
C LYS A 265 14.41 -5.74 13.11
N ASP A 266 14.21 -5.05 14.23
CA ASP A 266 14.93 -5.28 15.50
C ASP A 266 14.43 -6.49 16.30
N LYS A 267 13.35 -7.14 15.87
CA LYS A 267 12.73 -8.32 16.50
C LYS A 267 12.07 -8.03 17.86
N GLN A 268 11.75 -6.78 18.15
CA GLN A 268 10.94 -6.37 19.31
C GLN A 268 9.58 -5.89 18.80
N GLY A 269 8.52 -6.05 19.62
CA GLY A 269 7.18 -5.63 19.22
C GLY A 269 6.69 -6.29 17.95
N LEU A 270 6.60 -5.52 16.87
CA LEU A 270 6.26 -6.02 15.53
C LEU A 270 7.52 -6.25 14.69
N ALA A 271 7.42 -7.18 13.77
CA ALA A 271 8.47 -7.41 12.78
C ALA A 271 7.87 -7.72 11.41
N ILE A 272 8.56 -7.28 10.37
CA ILE A 272 8.24 -7.67 9.01
C ILE A 272 9.06 -8.89 8.61
N ASP A 273 8.40 -9.81 7.92
CA ASP A 273 9.08 -10.87 7.19
C ASP A 273 9.42 -10.37 5.78
N PRO A 274 10.70 -10.04 5.49
CA PRO A 274 11.08 -9.51 4.18
C PRO A 274 10.85 -10.51 3.03
N GLU A 275 10.83 -11.81 3.33
CA GLU A 275 10.58 -12.86 2.33
C GLU A 275 9.09 -12.97 1.98
N SER A 276 8.22 -12.36 2.79
CA SER A 276 6.78 -12.30 2.55
C SER A 276 6.33 -11.22 1.56
N VAL A 277 7.27 -10.41 1.06
CA VAL A 277 6.97 -9.39 0.05
C VAL A 277 6.40 -10.04 -1.20
N TYR A 278 5.18 -9.67 -1.52
CA TYR A 278 4.42 -10.25 -2.62
C TYR A 278 3.92 -9.16 -3.56
N ILE A 279 4.13 -9.37 -4.85
CA ILE A 279 3.51 -8.59 -5.92
C ILE A 279 2.39 -9.45 -6.51
N LEU A 280 1.19 -8.90 -6.63
CA LEU A 280 0.05 -9.61 -7.21
C LEU A 280 0.22 -9.69 -8.74
N ASP A 281 1.13 -10.55 -9.16
CA ASP A 281 1.56 -10.74 -10.54
C ASP A 281 1.06 -12.09 -11.11
N LEU A 282 -0.25 -12.29 -11.09
CA LEU A 282 -0.88 -13.45 -11.74
C LEU A 282 -1.12 -13.14 -13.23
N PRO A 283 -1.18 -14.17 -14.11
CA PRO A 283 -1.39 -13.96 -15.54
C PRO A 283 -2.56 -13.05 -15.91
N LYS A 284 -3.67 -13.11 -15.16
CA LYS A 284 -4.86 -12.28 -15.42
C LYS A 284 -4.62 -10.78 -15.18
N TYR A 285 -3.61 -10.40 -14.35
CA TYR A 285 -3.23 -9.01 -14.11
C TYR A 285 -2.23 -8.46 -15.13
N ARG A 286 -1.80 -9.29 -16.08
CA ARG A 286 -0.93 -8.88 -17.19
C ARG A 286 -1.68 -8.95 -18.50
N GLN A 287 -1.41 -8.02 -19.39
CA GLN A 287 -1.89 -8.10 -20.77
C GLN A 287 -1.18 -9.26 -21.46
N GLN A 288 -1.98 -10.17 -22.05
CA GLN A 288 -1.44 -11.44 -22.55
C GLN A 288 -0.89 -11.35 -23.97
N GLU A 289 -1.40 -10.41 -24.78
CA GLU A 289 -1.12 -10.36 -26.21
C GLU A 289 -0.82 -8.94 -26.70
N GLY A 290 -0.21 -8.85 -27.89
CA GLY A 290 0.04 -7.61 -28.59
C GLY A 290 1.28 -6.88 -28.11
N ARG A 291 1.39 -5.62 -28.54
CA ARG A 291 2.54 -4.74 -28.25
C ARG A 291 2.80 -4.55 -26.75
N TYR A 292 1.75 -4.61 -25.95
CA TYR A 292 1.78 -4.38 -24.51
C TYR A 292 1.70 -5.69 -23.71
N ALA A 293 1.98 -6.84 -24.33
CA ALA A 293 2.10 -8.09 -23.60
C ALA A 293 3.06 -7.91 -22.42
N HIS A 294 2.75 -8.51 -21.28
CA HIS A 294 3.39 -8.38 -19.97
C HIS A 294 3.19 -7.05 -19.20
N TYR A 295 2.66 -5.99 -19.82
CA TYR A 295 2.25 -4.82 -19.06
C TYR A 295 1.12 -5.18 -18.08
N PRO A 296 0.98 -4.46 -16.93
CA PRO A 296 -0.23 -4.59 -16.14
C PRO A 296 -1.47 -4.41 -17.02
N PHE A 297 -2.48 -5.24 -16.81
CA PHE A 297 -3.72 -5.17 -17.58
C PHE A 297 -4.58 -4.03 -17.06
N ARG A 298 -4.31 -2.85 -17.58
CA ARG A 298 -4.95 -1.60 -17.18
C ARG A 298 -6.43 -1.56 -17.55
N PHE A 299 -7.19 -0.77 -16.82
CA PHE A 299 -8.61 -0.57 -17.10
C PHE A 299 -8.84 0.39 -18.28
N TRP A 300 -8.06 1.48 -18.34
CA TRP A 300 -8.18 2.53 -19.33
C TRP A 300 -7.04 2.51 -20.35
N ALA A 301 -7.35 2.82 -21.61
CA ALA A 301 -6.36 3.14 -22.66
C ALA A 301 -6.77 4.43 -23.37
N GLY A 302 -6.35 5.58 -22.84
CA GLY A 302 -6.91 6.87 -23.20
C GLY A 302 -8.39 6.92 -22.87
N ASP A 303 -9.25 7.14 -23.85
CA ASP A 303 -10.70 7.21 -23.67
C ASP A 303 -11.40 5.85 -23.82
N ARG A 304 -10.65 4.77 -24.07
CA ARG A 304 -11.22 3.43 -24.27
C ARG A 304 -11.15 2.59 -23.01
N VAL A 305 -12.20 1.86 -22.71
CA VAL A 305 -12.23 0.81 -21.68
C VAL A 305 -11.56 -0.45 -22.23
N LEU A 306 -10.50 -0.93 -21.59
CA LEU A 306 -9.93 -2.25 -21.85
C LEU A 306 -10.53 -3.29 -20.91
N GLY A 307 -11.05 -2.88 -19.75
CA GLY A 307 -11.70 -3.73 -18.78
C GLY A 307 -10.76 -4.62 -17.96
N GLY A 308 -9.47 -4.24 -17.89
CA GLY A 308 -8.49 -4.83 -16.98
C GLY A 308 -8.67 -4.36 -15.54
N TYR A 309 -7.61 -4.37 -14.76
CA TYR A 309 -7.65 -4.08 -13.33
C TYR A 309 -7.07 -2.70 -13.00
N SER A 310 -5.80 -2.51 -13.27
CA SER A 310 -5.03 -1.27 -13.09
C SER A 310 -3.77 -1.31 -13.94
N ASP A 311 -3.17 -0.15 -14.23
CA ASP A 311 -1.83 -0.05 -14.81
C ASP A 311 -0.71 -0.25 -13.78
N HIS A 312 -1.07 -0.50 -12.51
CA HIS A 312 -0.19 -0.89 -11.43
C HIS A 312 -0.54 -2.28 -10.90
N LEU A 313 0.46 -3.02 -10.41
CA LEU A 313 0.26 -4.27 -9.67
C LEU A 313 0.27 -4.00 -8.18
N ALA A 314 -0.67 -4.60 -7.46
CA ALA A 314 -0.75 -4.50 -6.01
C ALA A 314 0.43 -5.20 -5.33
N VAL A 315 0.82 -4.69 -4.16
CA VAL A 315 1.91 -5.24 -3.33
C VAL A 315 1.41 -5.55 -1.92
N ARG A 316 2.02 -6.54 -1.26
CA ARG A 316 1.66 -6.96 0.09
C ARG A 316 2.88 -7.46 0.86
N VAL A 317 2.84 -7.32 2.18
CA VAL A 317 3.81 -7.88 3.13
C VAL A 317 3.11 -8.43 4.37
N SER A 318 3.76 -9.35 5.06
CA SER A 318 3.31 -9.94 6.32
C SER A 318 4.01 -9.29 7.51
N ILE A 319 3.22 -8.90 8.52
CA ILE A 319 3.69 -8.40 9.81
C ILE A 319 3.37 -9.44 10.89
N ILE A 320 4.35 -9.75 11.70
CA ILE A 320 4.23 -10.67 12.82
C ILE A 320 4.51 -9.94 14.14
N LYS A 321 3.88 -10.37 15.21
CA LYS A 321 4.29 -10.00 16.57
C LYS A 321 5.36 -10.97 17.05
N LYS A 322 6.44 -10.44 17.60
CA LYS A 322 7.56 -11.20 18.17
C LYS A 322 7.39 -11.41 19.68
#